data_05476eb37212ee65bc3b20ed6d264dc3
#
_entry.id   05476eb37212ee65bc3b20ed6d264dc3
#
_cell.length_a   1.000
_cell.length_b   1.000
_cell.length_c   1.000
_cell.angle_alpha   90.00
_cell.angle_beta   90.00
_cell.angle_gamma   90.00
#
_symmetry.space_group_name_H-M   'P 1'
#
loop_
_entity.id
_entity.type
_entity.pdbx_description
1 polymer ?
#
loop_
_entity_poly.entity_id
_entity_poly.type
_entity_poly.pdbx_seq_one_letter_code
_entity_poly.pdbx_strand_id
1 'polypeptide(L)'
;GSGFAIFAKLLETAGTEVRAIPAPKGGSRKFCDRMNVFAQKEGLPGMGYIFWRKESADSIAQTRGITVKEVNALIKSGEITLGNEAAGPLAKNIGPERTEAIRVQLGLEVGDAAFFLGGKPKAFETVAGKARDAIGKELELTDLNRFAFAWIVDFPIYERDEVTGKIDFEHNPF
;
A
#
# COMPACT_ATOMS: atom_id res chain seq x y z
N GLY A 1 -11.62 13.74 -7.84
CA GLY A 1 -11.65 12.34 -8.23
C GLY A 1 -10.99 11.47 -7.17
N SER A 2 -11.63 10.40 -6.73
CA SER A 2 -11.08 9.52 -5.70
C SER A 2 -9.97 8.64 -6.28
N GLY A 3 -8.91 8.35 -5.51
CA GLY A 3 -7.85 7.44 -5.92
C GLY A 3 -8.36 6.06 -6.34
N PHE A 4 -9.50 5.62 -5.82
CA PHE A 4 -10.15 4.38 -6.23
C PHE A 4 -10.69 4.43 -7.66
N ALA A 5 -11.27 5.54 -8.09
CA ALA A 5 -11.74 5.70 -9.47
C ALA A 5 -10.57 5.58 -10.47
N ILE A 6 -9.37 6.03 -10.08
CA ILE A 6 -8.15 5.89 -10.89
C ILE A 6 -7.76 4.42 -11.00
N PHE A 7 -7.72 3.67 -9.90
CA PHE A 7 -7.38 2.23 -9.93
C PHE A 7 -8.46 1.40 -10.65
N ALA A 8 -9.75 1.70 -10.44
CA ALA A 8 -10.84 1.01 -11.15
C ALA A 8 -10.70 1.21 -12.66
N LYS A 9 -10.48 2.45 -13.09
CA LYS A 9 -10.30 2.78 -14.51
C LYS A 9 -9.02 2.19 -15.09
N LEU A 10 -7.95 2.08 -14.30
CA LEU A 10 -6.71 1.42 -14.71
C LEU A 10 -6.96 -0.06 -15.00
N LEU A 11 -7.70 -0.78 -14.14
CA LEU A 11 -7.97 -2.21 -14.31
C LEU A 11 -8.88 -2.53 -15.51
N GLU A 12 -9.59 -1.54 -16.08
CA GLU A 12 -10.33 -1.68 -17.34
C GLU A 12 -9.38 -1.71 -18.56
N THR A 13 -8.14 -1.27 -18.40
CA THR A 13 -7.14 -1.23 -19.47
C THR A 13 -6.35 -2.53 -19.51
N ALA A 14 -6.32 -3.21 -20.65
CA ALA A 14 -5.59 -4.47 -20.81
C ALA A 14 -4.09 -4.30 -20.49
N GLY A 15 -3.54 -5.26 -19.76
CA GLY A 15 -2.11 -5.26 -19.35
C GLY A 15 -1.76 -4.32 -18.21
N THR A 16 -2.75 -3.79 -17.49
CA THR A 16 -2.51 -3.04 -16.25
C THR A 16 -2.74 -3.92 -15.03
N GLU A 17 -1.98 -3.64 -13.98
CA GLU A 17 -2.02 -4.35 -12.71
C GLU A 17 -2.07 -3.36 -11.55
N VAL A 18 -2.52 -3.84 -10.40
CA VAL A 18 -2.34 -3.16 -9.11
C VAL A 18 -1.55 -4.08 -8.20
N ARG A 19 -0.42 -3.59 -7.72
CA ARG A 19 0.43 -4.32 -6.76
C ARG A 19 0.44 -3.61 -5.43
N ALA A 20 0.50 -4.41 -4.35
CA ALA A 20 0.56 -3.91 -2.98
C ALA A 20 1.94 -4.18 -2.38
N ILE A 21 2.44 -3.23 -1.59
CA ILE A 21 3.64 -3.36 -0.77
C ILE A 21 3.19 -3.33 0.70
N PRO A 22 3.26 -4.45 1.42
CA PRO A 22 3.01 -4.48 2.85
C PRO A 22 4.06 -3.68 3.62
N ALA A 23 3.63 -2.95 4.64
CA ALA A 23 4.49 -2.15 5.49
C ALA A 23 4.16 -2.40 6.98
N PRO A 24 4.65 -3.50 7.56
CA PRO A 24 4.53 -3.76 8.99
C PRO A 24 5.08 -2.59 9.81
N LYS A 25 4.36 -2.18 10.86
CA LYS A 25 4.68 -1.01 11.70
C LYS A 25 4.56 0.34 10.99
N GLY A 26 4.14 0.37 9.71
CA GLY A 26 4.01 1.60 8.91
C GLY A 26 2.71 2.36 9.11
N GLY A 27 1.89 2.02 10.10
CA GLY A 27 0.52 2.52 10.29
C GLY A 27 0.42 3.97 10.78
N SER A 28 1.36 4.85 10.41
CA SER A 28 1.28 6.27 10.70
C SER A 28 1.07 7.10 9.44
N ARG A 29 0.18 8.09 9.54
CA ARG A 29 -0.10 8.98 8.41
C ARG A 29 1.14 9.69 7.90
N LYS A 30 1.98 10.19 8.82
CA LYS A 30 3.23 10.89 8.47
C LYS A 30 4.17 10.02 7.63
N PHE A 31 4.30 8.75 7.99
CA PHE A 31 5.10 7.79 7.24
C PHE A 31 4.49 7.55 5.85
N CYS A 32 3.19 7.27 5.79
CA CYS A 32 2.51 7.03 4.52
C CYS A 32 2.61 8.23 3.57
N ASP A 33 2.45 9.46 4.08
CA ASP A 33 2.59 10.68 3.28
C ASP A 33 4.03 10.85 2.76
N ARG A 34 5.07 10.53 3.56
CA ARG A 34 6.48 10.55 3.10
C ARG A 34 6.73 9.56 1.97
N MET A 35 6.21 8.34 2.08
CA MET A 35 6.37 7.32 1.04
C MET A 35 5.62 7.69 -0.24
N ASN A 36 4.47 8.35 -0.13
CA ASN A 36 3.77 8.90 -1.29
C ASN A 36 4.62 9.98 -1.99
N VAL A 37 5.22 10.90 -1.22
CA VAL A 37 6.15 11.91 -1.77
C VAL A 37 7.40 11.27 -2.37
N PHE A 38 7.91 10.18 -1.77
CA PHE A 38 9.01 9.40 -2.34
C PHE A 38 8.67 8.91 -3.74
N ALA A 39 7.51 8.27 -3.93
CA ALA A 39 7.08 7.79 -5.24
C ALA A 39 6.95 8.92 -6.28
N GLN A 40 6.48 10.10 -5.86
CA GLN A 40 6.40 11.28 -6.73
C GLN A 40 7.78 11.77 -7.17
N LYS A 41 8.77 11.74 -6.30
CA LYS A 41 10.17 12.07 -6.63
C LYS A 41 10.80 11.07 -7.60
N GLU A 42 10.37 9.82 -7.55
CA GLU A 42 10.80 8.76 -8.47
C GLU A 42 10.01 8.77 -9.80
N GLY A 43 9.15 9.76 -10.03
CA GLY A 43 8.46 9.99 -11.30
C GLY A 43 7.06 9.40 -11.41
N LEU A 44 6.52 8.80 -10.36
CA LEU A 44 5.12 8.36 -10.35
C LEU A 44 4.17 9.47 -9.90
N PRO A 45 2.87 9.38 -10.24
CA PRO A 45 1.86 10.30 -9.71
C PRO A 45 1.74 10.25 -8.17
N GLY A 46 2.22 9.16 -7.57
CA GLY A 46 2.20 8.85 -6.15
C GLY A 46 1.86 7.39 -5.90
N MET A 47 1.81 6.99 -4.64
CA MET A 47 1.31 5.70 -4.19
C MET A 47 0.03 5.88 -3.39
N GLY A 48 -1.01 5.11 -3.73
CA GLY A 48 -2.16 4.98 -2.85
C GLY A 48 -1.76 4.24 -1.57
N TYR A 49 -2.40 4.55 -0.46
CA TYR A 49 -2.12 3.81 0.77
C TYR A 49 -3.36 3.62 1.65
N ILE A 50 -3.30 2.57 2.46
CA ILE A 50 -4.20 2.28 3.56
C ILE A 50 -3.32 1.99 4.77
N PHE A 51 -3.71 2.48 5.95
CA PHE A 51 -3.12 2.05 7.21
C PHE A 51 -4.22 1.71 8.20
N TRP A 52 -3.94 0.75 9.07
CA TRP A 52 -4.88 0.27 10.07
C TRP A 52 -4.48 0.77 11.44
N ARG A 53 -5.45 1.32 12.15
CA ARG A 53 -5.23 1.88 13.50
C ARG A 53 -6.41 1.60 14.40
N LYS A 54 -6.25 1.84 15.69
CA LYS A 54 -7.40 1.95 16.58
C LYS A 54 -8.27 3.12 16.18
N GLU A 55 -9.58 2.93 16.28
CA GLU A 55 -10.51 4.05 16.11
C GLU A 55 -10.18 5.18 17.06
N SER A 56 -10.36 6.40 16.61
CA SER A 56 -10.24 7.59 17.45
C SER A 56 -11.62 8.10 17.85
N ALA A 57 -11.70 8.81 18.97
CA ALA A 57 -12.93 9.47 19.36
C ALA A 57 -13.45 10.42 18.27
N ASP A 58 -12.55 11.09 17.52
CA ASP A 58 -12.91 11.95 16.39
C ASP A 58 -13.54 11.16 15.23
N SER A 59 -13.01 9.97 14.92
CA SER A 59 -13.54 9.10 13.87
C SER A 59 -14.96 8.63 14.24
N ILE A 60 -15.17 8.20 15.47
CA ILE A 60 -16.47 7.77 15.97
C ILE A 60 -17.47 8.93 15.98
N ALA A 61 -17.04 10.09 16.46
CA ALA A 61 -17.84 11.30 16.51
C ALA A 61 -18.35 11.67 15.10
N GLN A 62 -17.45 11.67 14.11
CA GLN A 62 -17.80 11.96 12.72
C GLN A 62 -18.77 10.93 12.13
N THR A 63 -18.58 9.64 12.43
CA THR A 63 -19.42 8.56 11.90
C THR A 63 -20.80 8.57 12.51
N ARG A 64 -20.91 8.87 13.81
CA ARG A 64 -22.19 8.85 14.57
C ARG A 64 -22.93 10.21 14.59
N GLY A 65 -22.28 11.28 14.11
CA GLY A 65 -22.84 12.62 14.12
C GLY A 65 -22.99 13.21 15.53
N ILE A 66 -22.14 12.82 16.48
CA ILE A 66 -22.09 13.29 17.87
C ILE A 66 -20.77 13.98 18.17
N THR A 67 -20.67 14.66 19.28
CA THR A 67 -19.43 15.37 19.65
C THR A 67 -18.39 14.41 20.21
N VAL A 68 -17.11 14.77 20.09
CA VAL A 68 -15.98 14.01 20.69
C VAL A 68 -16.14 13.90 22.21
N LYS A 69 -16.74 14.91 22.85
CA LYS A 69 -17.00 14.90 24.29
C LYS A 69 -18.01 13.80 24.67
N GLU A 70 -19.06 13.64 23.88
CA GLU A 70 -20.05 12.58 24.06
C GLU A 70 -19.44 11.19 23.82
N VAL A 71 -18.62 11.05 22.76
CA VAL A 71 -17.89 9.79 22.50
C VAL A 71 -17.00 9.43 23.69
N ASN A 72 -16.24 10.37 24.22
CA ASN A 72 -15.36 10.12 25.37
C ASN A 72 -16.16 9.73 26.63
N ALA A 73 -17.35 10.30 26.83
CA ALA A 73 -18.23 9.91 27.92
C ALA A 73 -18.74 8.47 27.76
N LEU A 74 -19.14 8.08 26.53
CA LEU A 74 -19.61 6.73 26.21
C LEU A 74 -18.47 5.68 26.29
N ILE A 75 -17.26 6.05 25.97
CA ILE A 75 -16.08 5.19 26.18
C ILE A 75 -15.83 4.99 27.67
N LYS A 76 -15.93 6.06 28.46
CA LYS A 76 -15.70 6.01 29.90
C LYS A 76 -16.79 5.21 30.65
N SER A 77 -18.05 5.25 30.18
CA SER A 77 -19.13 4.45 30.72
C SER A 77 -19.09 2.98 30.30
N GLY A 78 -18.23 2.63 29.30
CA GLY A 78 -18.15 1.28 28.74
C GLY A 78 -19.22 0.96 27.70
N GLU A 79 -20.04 1.93 27.32
CA GLU A 79 -21.07 1.77 26.28
C GLU A 79 -20.50 1.67 24.86
N ILE A 80 -19.28 2.22 24.65
CA ILE A 80 -18.54 2.13 23.39
C ILE A 80 -17.13 1.61 23.66
N THR A 81 -16.71 0.62 22.87
CA THR A 81 -15.33 0.14 22.83
C THR A 81 -14.68 0.59 21.53
N LEU A 82 -13.44 1.06 21.58
CA LEU A 82 -12.68 1.41 20.40
C LEU A 82 -12.38 0.19 19.54
N GLY A 83 -12.92 0.15 18.35
CA GLY A 83 -12.64 -0.84 17.33
C GLY A 83 -11.33 -0.58 16.59
N ASN A 84 -11.21 -1.20 15.44
CA ASN A 84 -10.12 -0.94 14.49
C ASN A 84 -10.71 -0.29 13.25
N GLU A 85 -9.96 0.64 12.67
CA GLU A 85 -10.36 1.30 11.43
C GLU A 85 -9.23 1.28 10.40
N ALA A 86 -9.64 1.21 9.15
CA ALA A 86 -8.76 1.50 8.02
C ALA A 86 -8.83 2.99 7.69
N ALA A 87 -7.69 3.63 7.55
CA ALA A 87 -7.56 5.04 7.23
C ALA A 87 -6.63 5.25 6.03
N GLY A 88 -6.65 6.45 5.47
CA GLY A 88 -5.86 6.81 4.30
C GLY A 88 -6.72 7.13 3.08
N PRO A 89 -6.11 7.63 1.98
CA PRO A 89 -6.84 8.10 0.81
C PRO A 89 -7.70 7.03 0.14
N LEU A 90 -7.26 5.77 0.17
CA LEU A 90 -7.99 4.66 -0.45
C LEU A 90 -9.09 4.10 0.45
N ALA A 91 -8.91 4.11 1.76
CA ALA A 91 -9.81 3.44 2.70
C ALA A 91 -11.27 3.91 2.58
N LYS A 92 -11.49 5.23 2.47
CA LYS A 92 -12.82 5.81 2.35
C LYS A 92 -13.60 5.35 1.11
N ASN A 93 -12.87 5.07 0.02
CA ASN A 93 -13.46 4.72 -1.27
C ASN A 93 -13.68 3.21 -1.42
N ILE A 94 -12.84 2.42 -0.76
CA ILE A 94 -12.89 0.95 -0.79
C ILE A 94 -13.97 0.44 0.17
N GLY A 95 -14.13 1.11 1.29
CA GLY A 95 -15.05 0.76 2.36
C GLY A 95 -14.48 -0.25 3.37
N PRO A 96 -15.11 -0.36 4.56
CA PRO A 96 -14.55 -1.10 5.68
C PRO A 96 -14.40 -2.60 5.41
N GLU A 97 -15.39 -3.24 4.81
CA GLU A 97 -15.37 -4.69 4.54
C GLU A 97 -14.21 -5.08 3.61
N ARG A 98 -14.03 -4.34 2.51
CA ARG A 98 -12.96 -4.62 1.54
C ARG A 98 -11.58 -4.27 2.06
N THR A 99 -11.45 -3.20 2.85
CA THR A 99 -10.17 -2.86 3.48
C THR A 99 -9.76 -3.90 4.51
N GLU A 100 -10.72 -4.49 5.22
CA GLU A 100 -10.45 -5.61 6.13
C GLU A 100 -10.03 -6.87 5.37
N ALA A 101 -10.69 -7.20 4.26
CA ALA A 101 -10.29 -8.33 3.41
C ALA A 101 -8.85 -8.15 2.89
N ILE A 102 -8.46 -6.94 2.48
CA ILE A 102 -7.08 -6.61 2.06
C ILE A 102 -6.11 -6.81 3.22
N ARG A 103 -6.44 -6.35 4.43
CA ARG A 103 -5.61 -6.51 5.61
C ARG A 103 -5.29 -7.99 5.87
N VAL A 104 -6.33 -8.81 5.89
CA VAL A 104 -6.21 -10.26 6.11
C VAL A 104 -5.40 -10.93 5.00
N GLN A 105 -5.68 -10.59 3.74
CA GLN A 105 -4.97 -11.15 2.58
C GLN A 105 -3.47 -10.84 2.63
N LEU A 106 -3.09 -9.63 3.09
CA LEU A 106 -1.70 -9.21 3.19
C LEU A 106 -1.02 -9.63 4.52
N GLY A 107 -1.75 -10.28 5.43
CA GLY A 107 -1.23 -10.69 6.73
C GLY A 107 -0.84 -9.52 7.62
N LEU A 108 -1.53 -8.38 7.50
CA LEU A 108 -1.25 -7.16 8.24
C LEU A 108 -2.11 -7.04 9.49
N GLU A 109 -1.62 -6.25 10.45
CA GLU A 109 -2.29 -5.99 11.72
C GLU A 109 -2.57 -4.50 11.94
N VAL A 110 -3.21 -4.19 13.06
CA VAL A 110 -3.38 -2.80 13.50
C VAL A 110 -2.02 -2.23 13.88
N GLY A 111 -1.68 -1.09 13.29
CA GLY A 111 -0.35 -0.51 13.36
C GLY A 111 0.44 -0.64 12.07
N ASP A 112 -0.09 -1.39 11.09
CA ASP A 112 0.55 -1.60 9.79
C ASP A 112 -0.07 -0.72 8.70
N ALA A 113 0.61 -0.69 7.54
CA ALA A 113 0.11 -0.04 6.34
C ALA A 113 0.32 -0.93 5.10
N ALA A 114 -0.35 -0.57 4.01
CA ALA A 114 -0.10 -1.09 2.67
C ALA A 114 -0.08 0.05 1.66
N PHE A 115 0.86 -0.01 0.74
CA PHE A 115 0.99 0.92 -0.37
C PHE A 115 0.58 0.24 -1.66
N PHE A 116 -0.04 0.99 -2.56
CA PHE A 116 -0.60 0.47 -3.81
C PHE A 116 -0.05 1.27 -4.99
N LEU A 117 0.46 0.54 -5.97
CA LEU A 117 0.89 1.09 -7.25
C LEU A 117 0.06 0.42 -8.34
N GLY A 118 -0.27 1.17 -9.38
CA GLY A 118 -1.09 0.67 -10.47
C GLY A 118 -0.69 1.26 -11.80
N GLY A 119 -0.83 0.45 -12.84
CA GLY A 119 -0.50 0.80 -14.21
C GLY A 119 0.03 -0.40 -14.99
N LYS A 120 0.66 -0.15 -16.12
CA LYS A 120 1.43 -1.20 -16.80
C LYS A 120 2.66 -1.53 -15.94
N PRO A 121 3.00 -2.82 -15.72
CA PRO A 121 4.11 -3.23 -14.85
C PRO A 121 5.41 -2.46 -15.11
N LYS A 122 5.87 -2.39 -16.35
CA LYS A 122 7.08 -1.66 -16.74
C LYS A 122 7.09 -0.18 -16.29
N ALA A 123 5.92 0.45 -16.12
CA ALA A 123 5.84 1.85 -15.73
C ALA A 123 6.04 2.08 -14.23
N PHE A 124 5.87 1.06 -13.39
CA PHE A 124 5.94 1.25 -11.93
C PHE A 124 6.81 0.24 -11.18
N GLU A 125 7.18 -0.91 -11.78
CA GLU A 125 7.87 -1.98 -11.05
C GLU A 125 9.25 -1.57 -10.52
N THR A 126 10.01 -0.76 -11.26
CA THR A 126 11.29 -0.22 -10.77
C THR A 126 11.08 0.65 -9.53
N VAL A 127 10.07 1.53 -9.55
CA VAL A 127 9.75 2.37 -8.38
C VAL A 127 9.17 1.55 -7.25
N ALA A 128 8.39 0.50 -7.55
CA ALA A 128 7.90 -0.44 -6.54
C ALA A 128 9.05 -1.14 -5.79
N GLY A 129 10.09 -1.57 -6.51
CA GLY A 129 11.30 -2.14 -5.92
C GLY A 129 12.00 -1.14 -4.98
N LYS A 130 12.26 0.09 -5.46
CA LYS A 130 12.86 1.16 -4.66
C LYS A 130 12.00 1.53 -3.44
N ALA A 131 10.67 1.58 -3.60
CA ALA A 131 9.75 1.87 -2.50
C ALA A 131 9.77 0.78 -1.44
N ARG A 132 9.79 -0.49 -1.85
CA ARG A 132 9.93 -1.63 -0.92
C ARG A 132 11.21 -1.50 -0.09
N ASP A 133 12.33 -1.19 -0.72
CA ASP A 133 13.62 -1.05 -0.05
C ASP A 133 13.62 0.17 0.90
N ALA A 134 13.05 1.30 0.48
CA ALA A 134 12.92 2.49 1.31
C ALA A 134 12.03 2.24 2.54
N ILE A 135 10.88 1.55 2.35
CA ILE A 135 9.97 1.14 3.42
C ILE A 135 10.69 0.19 4.39
N GLY A 136 11.36 -0.83 3.86
CA GLY A 136 12.08 -1.81 4.67
C GLY A 136 13.18 -1.18 5.51
N LYS A 137 13.91 -0.22 4.95
CA LYS A 137 14.97 0.51 5.63
C LYS A 137 14.42 1.46 6.71
N GLU A 138 13.40 2.26 6.39
CA GLU A 138 12.85 3.25 7.32
C GLU A 138 12.13 2.58 8.51
N LEU A 139 11.50 1.44 8.29
CA LEU A 139 10.80 0.68 9.31
C LEU A 139 11.68 -0.39 10.00
N GLU A 140 12.97 -0.43 9.68
CA GLU A 140 13.94 -1.40 10.23
C GLU A 140 13.46 -2.86 10.10
N LEU A 141 12.93 -3.22 8.91
CA LEU A 141 12.41 -4.56 8.64
C LEU A 141 13.49 -5.52 8.11
N THR A 142 14.69 -5.01 7.84
CA THR A 142 15.81 -5.82 7.35
C THR A 142 16.51 -6.50 8.52
N ASP A 143 16.55 -7.83 8.49
CA ASP A 143 17.32 -8.62 9.45
C ASP A 143 18.68 -8.96 8.85
N LEU A 144 19.74 -8.33 9.39
CA LEU A 144 21.11 -8.51 8.92
C LEU A 144 21.72 -9.88 9.32
N ASN A 145 21.07 -10.60 10.23
CA ASN A 145 21.54 -11.92 10.70
C ASN A 145 20.81 -13.09 10.04
N ARG A 146 19.94 -12.81 9.06
CA ARG A 146 19.14 -13.83 8.40
C ARG A 146 19.35 -13.79 6.89
N PHE A 147 19.59 -14.96 6.31
CA PHE A 147 19.55 -15.17 4.87
C PHE A 147 18.18 -15.72 4.47
N ALA A 148 17.56 -15.14 3.47
CA ALA A 148 16.35 -15.63 2.84
C ALA A 148 16.68 -16.00 1.39
N PHE A 149 16.64 -17.30 1.08
CA PHE A 149 16.89 -17.79 -0.27
C PHE A 149 15.57 -17.79 -1.05
N ALA A 150 15.63 -17.36 -2.31
CA ALA A 150 14.49 -17.37 -3.21
C ALA A 150 14.93 -17.91 -4.57
N TRP A 151 14.04 -18.66 -5.22
CA TRP A 151 14.19 -19.03 -6.62
C TRP A 151 13.50 -17.98 -7.47
N ILE A 152 14.22 -17.47 -8.48
CA ILE A 152 13.62 -16.68 -9.54
C ILE A 152 13.24 -17.65 -10.64
N VAL A 153 11.94 -17.79 -10.90
CA VAL A 153 11.39 -18.66 -11.93
C VAL A 153 10.88 -17.84 -13.11
N ASP A 154 10.73 -18.49 -14.26
CA ASP A 154 10.26 -17.85 -15.49
C ASP A 154 11.09 -16.63 -15.91
N PHE A 155 12.40 -16.72 -15.67
CA PHE A 155 13.34 -15.67 -16.01
C PHE A 155 13.40 -15.50 -17.55
N PRO A 156 13.14 -14.29 -18.10
CA PRO A 156 13.15 -14.10 -19.53
C PRO A 156 14.57 -14.27 -20.10
N ILE A 157 14.72 -15.11 -21.11
CA ILE A 157 15.98 -15.24 -21.86
C ILE A 157 16.10 -14.14 -22.90
N TYR A 158 14.95 -13.71 -23.45
CA TYR A 158 14.87 -12.70 -24.49
C TYR A 158 14.02 -11.53 -24.03
N GLU A 159 14.44 -10.33 -24.35
CA GLU A 159 13.58 -9.16 -24.26
C GLU A 159 13.52 -8.42 -25.60
N ARG A 160 12.54 -7.57 -25.74
CA ARG A 160 12.44 -6.67 -26.89
C ARG A 160 13.06 -5.33 -26.52
N ASP A 161 14.14 -4.97 -27.21
CA ASP A 161 14.76 -3.66 -27.09
C ASP A 161 13.73 -2.56 -27.36
N GLU A 162 13.60 -1.62 -26.44
CA GLU A 162 12.56 -0.59 -26.51
C GLU A 162 12.79 0.45 -27.60
N VAL A 163 14.05 0.63 -28.05
CA VAL A 163 14.44 1.61 -29.05
C VAL A 163 14.35 1.03 -30.44
N THR A 164 14.91 -0.15 -30.64
CA THR A 164 15.01 -0.80 -31.96
C THR A 164 13.86 -1.75 -32.26
N GLY A 165 13.10 -2.18 -31.25
CA GLY A 165 12.05 -3.19 -31.34
C GLY A 165 12.55 -4.61 -31.67
N LYS A 166 13.87 -4.83 -31.70
CA LYS A 166 14.47 -6.13 -31.97
C LYS A 166 14.42 -7.01 -30.70
N ILE A 167 14.40 -8.31 -30.91
CA ILE A 167 14.54 -9.29 -29.85
C ILE A 167 16.03 -9.47 -29.61
N ASP A 168 16.48 -9.27 -28.37
CA ASP A 168 17.85 -9.45 -27.93
C ASP A 168 17.90 -10.34 -26.68
N PHE A 169 19.08 -10.81 -26.32
CA PHE A 169 19.29 -11.57 -25.09
C PHE A 169 19.33 -10.61 -23.90
N GLU A 170 18.53 -10.88 -22.88
CA GLU A 170 18.63 -10.15 -21.63
C GLU A 170 19.79 -10.68 -20.79
N HIS A 171 20.03 -11.99 -20.84
CA HIS A 171 21.17 -12.63 -20.17
C HIS A 171 21.72 -13.77 -21.01
N ASN A 172 23.04 -13.95 -20.98
CA ASN A 172 23.66 -15.13 -21.58
C ASN A 172 23.24 -16.39 -20.79
N PRO A 173 22.64 -17.38 -21.46
CA PRO A 173 22.55 -18.70 -20.87
C PRO A 173 23.97 -19.23 -20.67
N PHE A 174 24.23 -19.82 -19.52
CA PHE A 174 25.52 -20.40 -19.19
C PHE A 174 25.93 -21.51 -20.14
#